data_c65aa794a04ac2a4fdd30bb93c83d1d2
#
_entry.id   c65aa794a04ac2a4fdd30bb93c83d1d2
#
_cell.length_a   1.000
_cell.length_b   1.000
_cell.length_c   1.000
_cell.angle_alpha   90.00
_cell.angle_beta   90.00
_cell.angle_gamma   90.00
#
_symmetry.space_group_name_H-M   'P 1'
#
loop_
_entity.id
_entity.type
_entity.pdbx_description
1 polymer ?
#
loop_
_entity_poly.entity_id
_entity_poly.type
_entity_poly.pdbx_seq_one_letter_code
_entity_poly.pdbx_strand_id
1 'polypeptide(L)'
;KSEKLCPHYNKLGPLTKAIDNADVIILASPVYVYHVTGAMKAFLDHYGYRWMVHRPMDKMFSKQAVCISTAAGAGIKSTNKDMADSMFFWGIGKTYKYGVAVRAVSWDGVPDKIKKRIDKKTSVLAAKIRKRHGYIKPAFKTRIFFNIMRIVQKNGFNKADADYWREKGWTGKRRPWK
;
A
#
# COMPACT_ATOMS: atom_id res chain seq x y z
N LYS A 1 9.30 -12.86 16.42
CA LYS A 1 10.45 -13.32 15.59
C LYS A 1 10.89 -12.18 14.69
N SER A 2 12.20 -12.12 14.34
CA SER A 2 12.73 -11.10 13.43
C SER A 2 12.41 -11.46 11.97
N GLU A 3 12.11 -10.46 11.13
CA GLU A 3 11.96 -10.61 9.68
C GLU A 3 13.22 -11.19 9.00
N LYS A 4 14.38 -11.03 9.63
CA LYS A 4 15.66 -11.61 9.17
C LYS A 4 15.64 -13.14 9.13
N LEU A 5 14.72 -13.77 9.85
CA LEU A 5 14.54 -15.23 9.85
C LEU A 5 13.69 -15.72 8.66
N CYS A 6 13.15 -14.82 7.85
CA CYS A 6 12.41 -15.19 6.64
C CYS A 6 13.37 -15.77 5.58
N PRO A 7 13.12 -16.96 5.01
CA PRO A 7 13.94 -17.52 3.94
C PRO A 7 14.11 -16.60 2.72
N HIS A 8 13.16 -15.70 2.51
CA HIS A 8 13.17 -14.73 1.41
C HIS A 8 13.80 -13.39 1.78
N TYR A 9 14.33 -13.21 2.99
CA TYR A 9 14.84 -11.93 3.47
C TYR A 9 15.84 -11.28 2.52
N ASN A 10 16.83 -12.05 2.04
CA ASN A 10 17.87 -11.55 1.13
C ASN A 10 17.29 -11.15 -0.23
N LYS A 11 16.31 -11.89 -0.75
CA LYS A 11 15.65 -11.59 -2.03
C LYS A 11 14.75 -10.35 -1.92
N LEU A 12 14.12 -10.14 -0.78
CA LEU A 12 13.23 -9.01 -0.54
C LEU A 12 13.97 -7.74 -0.12
N GLY A 13 15.23 -7.85 0.34
CA GLY A 13 16.01 -6.72 0.84
C GLY A 13 16.08 -5.53 -0.13
N PRO A 14 16.48 -5.70 -1.39
CA PRO A 14 16.50 -4.62 -2.38
C PRO A 14 15.13 -3.98 -2.60
N LEU A 15 14.08 -4.79 -2.69
CA LEU A 15 12.71 -4.32 -2.86
C LEU A 15 12.22 -3.55 -1.62
N THR A 16 12.52 -4.06 -0.43
CA THR A 16 12.23 -3.38 0.84
C THR A 16 12.88 -2.00 0.88
N LYS A 17 14.16 -1.90 0.50
CA LYS A 17 14.89 -0.62 0.42
C LYS A 17 14.27 0.34 -0.60
N ALA A 18 13.85 -0.17 -1.76
CA ALA A 18 13.16 0.62 -2.76
C ALA A 18 11.83 1.18 -2.25
N ILE A 19 11.00 0.34 -1.59
CA ILE A 19 9.74 0.77 -0.95
C ILE A 19 10.00 1.84 0.12
N ASP A 20 11.04 1.68 0.93
CA ASP A 20 11.36 2.60 2.02
C ASP A 20 11.86 3.97 1.52
N ASN A 21 12.48 4.01 0.34
CA ASN A 21 13.00 5.24 -0.25
C ASN A 21 12.02 5.92 -1.23
N ALA A 22 11.02 5.21 -1.75
CA ALA A 22 10.06 5.78 -2.68
C ALA A 22 9.08 6.75 -1.98
N ASP A 23 8.75 7.86 -2.59
CA ASP A 23 7.65 8.75 -2.16
C ASP A 23 6.29 8.25 -2.63
N VAL A 24 6.28 7.52 -3.74
CA VAL A 24 5.07 6.96 -4.36
C VAL A 24 5.29 5.48 -4.64
N ILE A 25 4.37 4.64 -4.17
CA ILE A 25 4.37 3.21 -4.42
C ILE A 25 3.28 2.90 -5.44
N ILE A 26 3.63 2.24 -6.55
CA ILE A 26 2.66 1.80 -7.54
C ILE A 26 2.58 0.28 -7.49
N LEU A 27 1.40 -0.24 -7.14
CA LEU A 27 1.08 -1.66 -7.21
C LEU A 27 0.22 -1.90 -8.43
N ALA A 28 0.66 -2.77 -9.32
CA ALA A 28 -0.06 -3.13 -10.54
C ALA A 28 -0.28 -4.65 -10.59
N SER A 29 -1.52 -5.06 -10.79
CA SER A 29 -1.90 -6.48 -10.91
C SER A 29 -3.01 -6.64 -11.94
N PRO A 30 -2.90 -7.58 -12.89
CA PRO A 30 -4.08 -8.00 -13.64
C PRO A 30 -5.08 -8.64 -12.68
N VAL A 31 -6.34 -8.67 -13.10
CA VAL A 31 -7.38 -9.40 -12.37
C VAL A 31 -7.29 -10.88 -12.67
N TYR A 32 -7.03 -11.68 -11.65
CA TYR A 32 -7.07 -13.14 -11.72
C TYR A 32 -8.10 -13.66 -10.72
N VAL A 33 -9.10 -14.40 -11.23
CA VAL A 33 -10.17 -14.95 -10.40
C VAL A 33 -10.79 -13.89 -9.47
N TYR A 34 -11.10 -12.71 -10.04
CA TYR A 34 -11.66 -11.54 -9.34
C TYR A 34 -10.76 -10.86 -8.29
N HIS A 35 -9.52 -11.32 -8.09
CA HIS A 35 -8.59 -10.80 -7.10
C HIS A 35 -7.21 -10.48 -7.72
N VAL A 36 -6.25 -10.10 -6.88
CA VAL A 36 -4.85 -9.95 -7.28
C VAL A 36 -4.24 -11.29 -7.68
N THR A 37 -3.18 -11.25 -8.49
CA THR A 37 -2.42 -12.47 -8.81
C THR A 37 -1.81 -13.10 -7.55
N GLY A 38 -1.54 -14.40 -7.57
CA GLY A 38 -0.85 -15.11 -6.49
C GLY A 38 0.50 -14.47 -6.15
N ALA A 39 1.25 -13.99 -7.15
CA ALA A 39 2.51 -13.30 -6.94
C ALA A 39 2.33 -11.97 -6.18
N MET A 40 1.32 -11.17 -6.55
CA MET A 40 0.99 -9.94 -5.82
C MET A 40 0.53 -10.26 -4.40
N LYS A 41 -0.29 -11.28 -4.21
CA LYS A 41 -0.73 -11.70 -2.88
C LYS A 41 0.46 -12.14 -2.01
N ALA A 42 1.33 -12.98 -2.53
CA ALA A 42 2.55 -13.40 -1.82
C ALA A 42 3.44 -12.21 -1.45
N PHE A 43 3.61 -11.23 -2.35
CA PHE A 43 4.31 -9.99 -2.06
C PHE A 43 3.67 -9.23 -0.89
N LEU A 44 2.36 -9.01 -0.92
CA LEU A 44 1.65 -8.29 0.15
C LEU A 44 1.74 -9.03 1.50
N ASP A 45 1.68 -10.37 1.49
CA ASP A 45 1.78 -11.20 2.70
C ASP A 45 3.19 -11.14 3.34
N HIS A 46 4.24 -11.08 2.54
CA HIS A 46 5.61 -10.91 3.05
C HIS A 46 5.79 -9.62 3.86
N TYR A 47 4.99 -8.59 3.60
CA TYR A 47 5.03 -7.32 4.32
C TYR A 47 3.95 -7.18 5.40
N GLY A 48 3.28 -8.27 5.77
CA GLY A 48 2.28 -8.28 6.85
C GLY A 48 2.84 -7.77 8.19
N TYR A 49 4.11 -8.02 8.48
CA TYR A 49 4.78 -7.52 9.70
C TYR A 49 4.88 -5.98 9.75
N ARG A 50 4.70 -5.28 8.64
CA ARG A 50 4.67 -3.80 8.53
C ARG A 50 3.28 -3.21 8.71
N TRP A 51 2.28 -4.01 8.99
CA TRP A 51 0.95 -3.50 9.26
C TRP A 51 0.91 -2.72 10.57
N MET A 52 0.00 -1.75 10.65
CA MET A 52 -0.20 -0.95 11.87
C MET A 52 -0.54 -1.80 13.12
N VAL A 53 -1.04 -3.01 12.93
CA VAL A 53 -1.24 -3.98 14.02
C VAL A 53 0.07 -4.55 14.57
N HIS A 54 1.19 -4.37 13.86
CA HIS A 54 2.51 -4.87 14.19
C HIS A 54 3.54 -3.74 14.27
N ARG A 55 4.44 -3.65 13.28
CA ARG A 55 5.60 -2.75 13.26
C ARG A 55 5.62 -1.87 12.02
N PRO A 56 4.65 -0.94 11.87
CA PRO A 56 4.59 -0.06 10.71
C PRO A 56 5.80 0.87 10.67
N MET A 57 6.21 1.22 9.45
CA MET A 57 7.28 2.19 9.23
C MET A 57 6.71 3.61 9.26
N ASP A 58 7.34 4.50 10.03
CA ASP A 58 6.93 5.91 10.17
C ASP A 58 6.84 6.65 8.83
N LYS A 59 7.81 6.44 7.94
CA LYS A 59 7.82 7.06 6.61
C LYS A 59 6.57 6.74 5.76
N MET A 60 5.88 5.62 6.00
CA MET A 60 4.71 5.23 5.22
C MET A 60 3.55 6.23 5.36
N PHE A 61 3.43 6.87 6.51
CA PHE A 61 2.34 7.79 6.80
C PHE A 61 2.39 9.10 5.97
N SER A 62 3.52 9.41 5.37
CA SER A 62 3.70 10.55 4.46
C SER A 62 3.77 10.16 2.98
N LYS A 63 3.72 8.88 2.64
CA LYS A 63 3.78 8.39 1.25
C LYS A 63 2.42 8.35 0.57
N GLN A 64 2.48 8.25 -0.75
CA GLN A 64 1.33 8.00 -1.62
C GLN A 64 1.42 6.60 -2.23
N ALA A 65 0.28 5.99 -2.52
CA ALA A 65 0.21 4.75 -3.28
C ALA A 65 -0.83 4.81 -4.39
N VAL A 66 -0.57 4.08 -5.46
CA VAL A 66 -1.51 3.86 -6.57
C VAL A 66 -1.71 2.36 -6.72
N CYS A 67 -2.95 1.90 -6.64
CA CYS A 67 -3.34 0.54 -6.94
C CYS A 67 -3.94 0.50 -8.34
N ILE A 68 -3.29 -0.21 -9.26
CA ILE A 68 -3.71 -0.31 -10.66
C ILE A 68 -4.12 -1.73 -10.97
N SER A 69 -5.27 -1.91 -11.62
CA SER A 69 -5.66 -3.21 -12.15
C SER A 69 -6.23 -3.13 -13.55
N THR A 70 -5.94 -4.17 -14.33
CA THR A 70 -6.51 -4.38 -15.67
C THR A 70 -7.32 -5.68 -15.67
N ALA A 71 -8.39 -5.70 -16.44
CA ALA A 71 -9.25 -6.87 -16.57
C ALA A 71 -9.77 -7.01 -18.00
N ALA A 72 -10.18 -8.21 -18.36
CA ALA A 72 -10.99 -8.42 -19.57
C ALA A 72 -12.39 -7.80 -19.42
N GLY A 73 -13.03 -7.96 -18.25
CA GLY A 73 -14.38 -7.47 -18.00
C GLY A 73 -14.63 -7.04 -16.55
N ALA A 74 -14.44 -7.93 -15.59
CA ALA A 74 -14.86 -7.73 -14.19
C ALA A 74 -13.71 -7.94 -13.19
N GLY A 75 -13.95 -7.77 -11.87
CA GLY A 75 -12.97 -8.01 -10.80
C GLY A 75 -12.07 -6.83 -10.45
N ILE A 76 -12.12 -5.70 -11.17
CA ILE A 76 -11.28 -4.51 -10.93
C ILE A 76 -11.44 -3.98 -9.50
N LYS A 77 -12.69 -3.92 -9.00
CA LYS A 77 -12.99 -3.34 -7.69
C LYS A 77 -12.37 -4.15 -6.56
N SER A 78 -12.50 -5.47 -6.59
CA SER A 78 -11.93 -6.39 -5.59
C SER A 78 -10.41 -6.42 -5.66
N THR A 79 -9.81 -6.55 -6.85
CA THR A 79 -8.36 -6.53 -7.04
C THR A 79 -7.73 -5.22 -6.51
N ASN A 80 -8.32 -4.07 -6.84
CA ASN A 80 -7.85 -2.80 -6.29
C ASN A 80 -8.09 -2.67 -4.78
N LYS A 81 -9.10 -3.35 -4.25
CA LYS A 81 -9.37 -3.38 -2.82
C LYS A 81 -8.30 -4.17 -2.07
N ASP A 82 -7.91 -5.34 -2.58
CA ASP A 82 -6.87 -6.18 -1.97
C ASP A 82 -5.56 -5.40 -1.77
N MET A 83 -5.10 -4.72 -2.81
CA MET A 83 -3.91 -3.87 -2.75
C MET A 83 -4.10 -2.68 -1.80
N ALA A 84 -5.23 -2.00 -1.88
CA ALA A 84 -5.49 -0.80 -1.10
C ALA A 84 -5.69 -1.09 0.39
N ASP A 85 -6.20 -2.26 0.75
CA ASP A 85 -6.31 -2.69 2.15
C ASP A 85 -4.91 -2.88 2.75
N SER A 86 -3.99 -3.52 2.03
CA SER A 86 -2.58 -3.62 2.46
C SER A 86 -1.93 -2.25 2.61
N MET A 87 -2.15 -1.33 1.65
CA MET A 87 -1.65 0.05 1.75
C MET A 87 -2.21 0.78 2.97
N PHE A 88 -3.49 0.57 3.29
CA PHE A 88 -4.10 1.11 4.51
C PHE A 88 -3.42 0.56 5.77
N PHE A 89 -3.22 -0.77 5.84
CA PHE A 89 -2.56 -1.39 6.99
C PHE A 89 -1.08 -1.02 7.12
N TRP A 90 -0.38 -0.73 6.01
CA TRP A 90 0.98 -0.18 6.06
C TRP A 90 1.03 1.27 6.57
N GLY A 91 -0.12 1.93 6.69
CA GLY A 91 -0.22 3.32 7.14
C GLY A 91 -0.03 4.35 6.02
N ILE A 92 -0.10 3.95 4.74
CA ILE A 92 0.06 4.87 3.61
C ILE A 92 -0.88 6.08 3.74
N GLY A 93 -0.30 7.26 3.68
CA GLY A 93 -1.03 8.51 3.91
C GLY A 93 -2.13 8.78 2.89
N LYS A 94 -1.91 8.42 1.62
CA LYS A 94 -2.92 8.55 0.56
C LYS A 94 -2.82 7.43 -0.46
N THR A 95 -3.91 6.70 -0.68
CA THR A 95 -4.02 5.65 -1.69
C THR A 95 -5.02 6.07 -2.77
N TYR A 96 -4.62 5.91 -4.03
CA TYR A 96 -5.45 6.07 -5.22
C TYR A 96 -5.71 4.70 -5.83
N LYS A 97 -6.86 4.56 -6.47
CA LYS A 97 -7.24 3.35 -7.20
C LYS A 97 -7.53 3.71 -8.64
N TYR A 98 -6.95 2.97 -9.56
CA TYR A 98 -7.25 3.06 -10.97
C TYR A 98 -7.42 1.65 -11.54
N GLY A 99 -8.43 1.45 -12.35
CA GLY A 99 -8.60 0.18 -13.02
C GLY A 99 -9.37 0.35 -14.33
N VAL A 100 -9.07 -0.49 -15.28
CA VAL A 100 -9.64 -0.43 -16.62
C VAL A 100 -9.89 -1.83 -17.19
N ALA A 101 -11.09 -2.06 -17.72
CA ALA A 101 -11.38 -3.21 -18.57
C ALA A 101 -10.90 -2.90 -19.98
N VAL A 102 -9.85 -3.57 -20.41
CA VAL A 102 -9.22 -3.32 -21.74
C VAL A 102 -9.77 -4.23 -22.81
N ARG A 103 -10.28 -5.42 -22.46
CA ARG A 103 -10.87 -6.42 -23.37
C ARG A 103 -9.95 -6.77 -24.54
N ALA A 104 -8.66 -6.78 -24.31
CA ALA A 104 -7.62 -7.06 -25.30
C ALA A 104 -6.47 -7.83 -24.64
N VAL A 105 -5.79 -8.65 -25.42
CA VAL A 105 -4.62 -9.44 -24.99
C VAL A 105 -3.29 -8.71 -25.21
N SER A 106 -3.29 -7.66 -26.03
CA SER A 106 -2.12 -6.81 -26.28
C SER A 106 -2.53 -5.34 -26.30
N TRP A 107 -1.55 -4.44 -26.15
CA TRP A 107 -1.81 -3.00 -26.21
C TRP A 107 -2.36 -2.54 -27.56
N ASP A 108 -1.88 -3.13 -28.65
CA ASP A 108 -2.33 -2.77 -30.00
C ASP A 108 -3.80 -3.09 -30.22
N GLY A 109 -4.29 -4.18 -29.63
CA GLY A 109 -5.69 -4.56 -29.67
C GLY A 109 -6.63 -3.72 -28.78
N VAL A 110 -6.09 -2.82 -27.95
CA VAL A 110 -6.93 -1.95 -27.12
C VAL A 110 -7.56 -0.85 -27.99
N PRO A 111 -8.90 -0.68 -27.98
CA PRO A 111 -9.56 0.39 -28.74
C PRO A 111 -9.04 1.78 -28.40
N ASP A 112 -8.86 2.66 -29.38
CA ASP A 112 -8.32 4.01 -29.21
C ASP A 112 -9.10 4.85 -28.19
N LYS A 113 -10.41 4.69 -28.16
CA LYS A 113 -11.26 5.33 -27.14
C LYS A 113 -10.83 4.96 -25.71
N ILE A 114 -10.43 3.71 -25.51
CA ILE A 114 -9.95 3.23 -24.21
C ILE A 114 -8.55 3.78 -23.96
N LYS A 115 -7.64 3.76 -24.93
CA LYS A 115 -6.29 4.35 -24.83
C LYS A 115 -6.36 5.82 -24.43
N LYS A 116 -7.15 6.63 -25.15
CA LYS A 116 -7.36 8.07 -24.84
C LYS A 116 -7.92 8.28 -23.43
N ARG A 117 -8.82 7.42 -22.96
CA ARG A 117 -9.35 7.47 -21.60
C ARG A 117 -8.28 7.14 -20.56
N ILE A 118 -7.44 6.15 -20.83
CA ILE A 118 -6.30 5.78 -19.96
C ILE A 118 -5.39 6.99 -19.82
N ASP A 119 -4.91 7.57 -20.93
CA ASP A 119 -4.02 8.72 -20.94
C ASP A 119 -4.58 9.91 -20.15
N LYS A 120 -5.83 10.27 -20.40
CA LYS A 120 -6.50 11.35 -19.67
C LYS A 120 -6.56 11.07 -18.16
N LYS A 121 -6.95 9.84 -17.77
CA LYS A 121 -7.12 9.49 -16.34
C LYS A 121 -5.78 9.39 -15.61
N THR A 122 -4.77 8.81 -16.24
CA THR A 122 -3.43 8.69 -15.64
C THR A 122 -2.74 10.03 -15.55
N SER A 123 -2.87 10.92 -16.54
CA SER A 123 -2.35 12.29 -16.49
C SER A 123 -2.98 13.10 -15.34
N VAL A 124 -4.31 13.03 -15.17
CA VAL A 124 -5.00 13.67 -14.05
C VAL A 124 -4.54 13.09 -12.71
N LEU A 125 -4.32 11.78 -12.64
CA LEU A 125 -3.83 11.13 -11.43
C LEU A 125 -2.40 11.56 -11.10
N ALA A 126 -1.51 11.58 -12.09
CA ALA A 126 -0.13 12.04 -11.94
C ALA A 126 -0.06 13.50 -11.46
N ALA A 127 -0.89 14.38 -12.02
CA ALA A 127 -0.99 15.77 -11.56
C ALA A 127 -1.45 15.88 -10.09
N LYS A 128 -2.42 15.05 -9.66
CA LYS A 128 -2.87 15.00 -8.26
C LYS A 128 -1.78 14.51 -7.31
N ILE A 129 -1.01 13.49 -7.71
CA ILE A 129 0.10 12.94 -6.94
C ILE A 129 1.19 14.01 -6.77
N ARG A 130 1.60 14.66 -7.87
CA ARG A 130 2.61 15.72 -7.86
C ARG A 130 2.18 16.90 -6.98
N LYS A 131 0.94 17.37 -7.10
CA LYS A 131 0.44 18.49 -6.28
C LYS A 131 0.50 18.21 -4.78
N ARG A 132 0.43 16.93 -4.36
CA ARG A 132 0.41 16.54 -2.95
C ARG A 132 1.77 16.06 -2.43
N HIS A 133 2.80 16.02 -3.26
CA HIS A 133 4.14 15.62 -2.84
C HIS A 133 4.64 16.53 -1.72
N GLY A 134 5.18 15.95 -0.67
CA GLY A 134 5.63 16.68 0.54
C GLY A 134 4.54 17.13 1.53
N TYR A 135 3.26 17.06 1.15
CA TYR A 135 2.14 17.56 1.98
C TYR A 135 1.16 16.47 2.43
N ILE A 136 1.55 15.20 2.32
CA ILE A 136 0.68 14.09 2.68
C ILE A 136 0.57 13.96 4.19
N LYS A 137 -0.66 13.93 4.66
CA LYS A 137 -1.03 13.51 6.02
C LYS A 137 -2.01 12.36 5.95
N PRO A 138 -1.92 11.36 6.84
CA PRO A 138 -2.80 10.21 6.82
C PRO A 138 -4.26 10.63 7.00
N ALA A 139 -5.14 9.94 6.29
CA ALA A 139 -6.58 10.15 6.37
C ALA A 139 -7.09 9.90 7.80
N PHE A 140 -8.24 10.48 8.11
CA PHE A 140 -8.87 10.36 9.45
C PHE A 140 -9.04 8.89 9.88
N LYS A 141 -9.51 8.02 8.97
CA LYS A 141 -9.63 6.57 9.21
C LYS A 141 -8.29 5.94 9.65
N THR A 142 -7.19 6.27 8.98
CA THR A 142 -5.85 5.77 9.31
C THR A 142 -5.41 6.24 10.70
N ARG A 143 -5.71 7.50 11.05
CA ARG A 143 -5.38 8.06 12.37
C ARG A 143 -6.20 7.39 13.48
N ILE A 144 -7.48 7.13 13.27
CA ILE A 144 -8.32 6.40 14.23
C ILE A 144 -7.74 5.00 14.43
N PHE A 145 -7.52 4.26 13.37
CA PHE A 145 -7.01 2.90 13.44
C PHE A 145 -5.64 2.85 14.14
N PHE A 146 -4.73 3.77 13.82
CA PHE A 146 -3.44 3.88 14.54
C PHE A 146 -3.63 4.11 16.04
N ASN A 147 -4.57 4.97 16.46
CA ASN A 147 -4.81 5.22 17.87
C ASN A 147 -5.46 4.00 18.58
N ILE A 148 -6.29 3.23 17.90
CA ILE A 148 -6.79 1.94 18.41
C ILE A 148 -5.60 0.99 18.63
N MET A 149 -4.74 0.84 17.64
CA MET A 149 -3.55 -0.02 17.76
C MET A 149 -2.59 0.48 18.86
N ARG A 150 -2.47 1.77 19.06
CA ARG A 150 -1.71 2.33 20.18
C ARG A 150 -2.20 1.81 21.53
N ILE A 151 -3.51 1.70 21.72
CA ILE A 151 -4.09 1.16 22.97
C ILE A 151 -3.76 -0.32 23.10
N VAL A 152 -3.90 -1.08 22.01
CA VAL A 152 -3.54 -2.52 21.95
C VAL A 152 -2.07 -2.73 22.31
N GLN A 153 -1.17 -1.93 21.73
CA GLN A 153 0.28 -2.06 21.98
C GLN A 153 0.69 -1.58 23.39
N LYS A 154 -0.05 -0.65 24.00
CA LYS A 154 0.13 -0.31 25.42
C LYS A 154 -0.14 -1.50 26.33
N ASN A 155 -1.15 -2.30 26.01
CA ASN A 155 -1.55 -3.47 26.79
C ASN A 155 -0.61 -4.68 26.57
N GLY A 156 0.34 -4.60 25.63
CA GLY A 156 1.40 -5.59 25.48
C GLY A 156 0.97 -6.93 24.89
N PHE A 157 -0.06 -6.95 24.02
CA PHE A 157 -0.57 -8.18 23.40
C PHE A 157 0.53 -9.04 22.74
N ASN A 158 1.48 -8.40 22.05
CA ASN A 158 2.67 -9.05 21.50
C ASN A 158 3.89 -8.25 21.95
N LYS A 159 4.78 -8.89 22.71
CA LYS A 159 5.95 -8.22 23.30
C LYS A 159 6.82 -7.51 22.26
N ALA A 160 7.14 -8.16 21.16
CA ALA A 160 8.02 -7.57 20.13
C ALA A 160 7.41 -6.34 19.46
N ASP A 161 6.09 -6.35 19.23
CA ASP A 161 5.37 -5.22 18.64
C ASP A 161 5.22 -4.09 19.67
N ALA A 162 4.90 -4.42 20.91
CA ALA A 162 4.78 -3.45 21.99
C ALA A 162 6.12 -2.73 22.28
N ASP A 163 7.24 -3.46 22.28
CA ASP A 163 8.57 -2.90 22.47
C ASP A 163 8.91 -1.93 21.32
N TYR A 164 8.65 -2.33 20.06
CA TYR A 164 8.81 -1.46 18.90
C TYR A 164 8.00 -0.16 19.00
N TRP A 165 6.72 -0.24 19.40
CA TRP A 165 5.88 0.94 19.56
C TRP A 165 6.34 1.86 20.70
N ARG A 166 6.88 1.28 21.78
CA ARG A 166 7.48 2.05 22.89
C ARG A 166 8.76 2.77 22.44
N GLU A 167 9.66 2.06 21.75
CA GLU A 167 10.89 2.62 21.18
C GLU A 167 10.60 3.79 20.23
N LYS A 168 9.57 3.68 19.38
CA LYS A 168 9.10 4.77 18.54
C LYS A 168 8.41 5.91 19.30
N GLY A 169 8.14 5.78 20.58
CA GLY A 169 7.41 6.73 21.39
C GLY A 169 5.90 6.83 21.04
N TRP A 170 5.39 5.87 20.26
CA TRP A 170 4.00 5.90 19.78
C TRP A 170 2.97 5.47 20.80
N THR A 171 3.37 4.77 21.83
CA THR A 171 2.50 4.49 22.99
C THR A 171 2.21 5.75 23.81
N GLY A 172 3.06 6.78 23.70
CA GLY A 172 2.90 8.10 24.32
C GLY A 172 2.22 9.13 23.41
N LYS A 173 2.76 10.37 23.40
CA LYS A 173 2.22 11.52 22.64
C LYS A 173 2.70 11.59 21.19
N ARG A 174 3.82 10.95 20.85
CA ARG A 174 4.41 10.99 19.49
C ARG A 174 3.50 10.31 18.46
N ARG A 175 3.51 10.85 17.27
CA ARG A 175 2.79 10.30 16.10
C ARG A 175 3.69 10.34 14.88
N PRO A 176 3.64 9.33 13.97
CA PRO A 176 4.52 9.26 12.80
C PRO A 176 4.27 10.36 11.76
N TRP A 177 3.21 11.14 11.88
CA TRP A 177 2.83 12.23 10.95
C TRP A 177 2.93 13.62 11.58
N LYS A 178 3.58 13.75 12.73
CA LYS A 178 3.82 15.02 13.44
C LYS A 178 5.30 15.33 13.46
#